data_e781bdb330518387449ac2ca3f725af8
#
_entry.id   e781bdb330518387449ac2ca3f725af8
#
_cell.length_a   1.000
_cell.length_b   1.000
_cell.length_c   1.000
_cell.angle_alpha   90.00
_cell.angle_beta   90.00
_cell.angle_gamma   90.00
#
_symmetry.space_group_name_H-M   'P 1'
#
loop_
_entity.id
_entity.type
_entity.pdbx_description
1 polymer ?
#
loop_
_entity_poly.entity_id
_entity_poly.type
_entity_poly.pdbx_seq_one_letter_code
_entity_poly.pdbx_strand_id
1 'polypeptide(L)'
;MTPSVPPMDELAAPAAWRTVDFISDLHLEPAQPSTVQALRQYLHSTPADAVFLLGDLFEVWVGDDAIDEPGSFEGACCALLAQATHARPLYFMHGNRDFLVGKGFTRHTGIPVLADPTVLTFAGRRWLLSHGDALCLNDVEYQRFRILARNPQWQAQLLARPLHERRAQGRSARSESEARKQAGDAVYADVDSPAAIEWLRAAGAQALIHGHTHLPADHVLAPGLARHVLTDWDLDAHPPRAGVLRLTAEGLQRLPLVPT
;
A
#
# COMPACT_ATOMS: atom_id res chain seq x y z
N MET A 1 20.96 -10.35 -11.52
CA MET A 1 20.82 -11.25 -10.34
C MET A 1 19.38 -11.12 -9.90
N THR A 2 18.63 -12.21 -9.88
CA THR A 2 17.30 -12.24 -9.29
C THR A 2 17.45 -11.86 -7.81
N PRO A 3 16.68 -10.91 -7.26
CA PRO A 3 16.77 -10.60 -5.84
C PRO A 3 16.40 -11.84 -5.04
N SER A 4 17.13 -12.11 -3.97
CA SER A 4 16.79 -13.20 -3.06
C SER A 4 15.38 -13.00 -2.51
N VAL A 5 14.63 -14.08 -2.40
CA VAL A 5 13.31 -14.04 -1.74
C VAL A 5 13.47 -13.49 -0.32
N PRO A 6 12.79 -12.41 0.05
CA PRO A 6 12.90 -11.83 1.39
C PRO A 6 12.23 -12.74 2.43
N PRO A 7 12.56 -12.58 3.72
CA PRO A 7 11.77 -13.17 4.79
C PRO A 7 10.31 -12.71 4.67
N MET A 8 9.37 -13.58 4.99
CA MET A 8 7.94 -13.31 4.89
C MET A 8 7.30 -13.55 6.25
N ASP A 9 6.53 -12.58 6.73
CA ASP A 9 5.67 -12.78 7.89
C ASP A 9 4.40 -13.51 7.49
N GLU A 10 3.78 -14.19 8.44
CA GLU A 10 2.54 -14.92 8.22
C GLU A 10 1.42 -14.38 9.11
N LEU A 11 0.26 -14.17 8.51
CA LEU A 11 -0.97 -13.77 9.19
C LEU A 11 -2.07 -14.79 8.89
N ALA A 12 -2.54 -15.48 9.93
CA ALA A 12 -3.70 -16.34 9.82
C ALA A 12 -4.98 -15.55 10.08
N ALA A 13 -5.87 -15.50 9.10
CA ALA A 13 -7.19 -14.91 9.28
C ALA A 13 -7.99 -15.70 10.32
N PRO A 14 -8.68 -15.04 11.26
CA PRO A 14 -9.62 -15.71 12.15
C PRO A 14 -10.66 -16.53 11.37
N ALA A 15 -11.01 -17.71 11.88
CA ALA A 15 -11.96 -18.60 11.21
C ALA A 15 -13.37 -17.99 11.03
N ALA A 16 -13.67 -16.94 11.77
CA ALA A 16 -14.93 -16.21 11.66
C ALA A 16 -14.98 -15.29 10.44
N TRP A 17 -13.84 -14.88 9.87
CA TRP A 17 -13.83 -13.98 8.72
C TRP A 17 -14.41 -14.67 7.47
N ARG A 18 -15.26 -13.96 6.76
CA ARG A 18 -15.90 -14.37 5.52
C ARG A 18 -15.47 -13.52 4.34
N THR A 19 -15.09 -12.28 4.64
CA THR A 19 -14.79 -11.26 3.61
C THR A 19 -13.61 -10.41 4.03
N VAL A 20 -12.63 -10.28 3.15
CA VAL A 20 -11.44 -9.43 3.36
C VAL A 20 -11.28 -8.50 2.17
N ASP A 21 -11.08 -7.23 2.42
CA ASP A 21 -10.89 -6.23 1.39
C ASP A 21 -9.42 -5.76 1.33
N PHE A 22 -8.93 -5.52 0.12
CA PHE A 22 -7.60 -4.97 -0.17
C PHE A 22 -7.74 -3.69 -0.96
N ILE A 23 -7.06 -2.64 -0.50
CA ILE A 23 -6.91 -1.34 -1.18
C ILE A 23 -5.46 -0.88 -1.08
N SER A 24 -5.01 -0.04 -2.00
CA SER A 24 -3.68 0.58 -2.01
C SER A 24 -3.69 1.87 -2.82
N ASP A 25 -2.58 2.58 -2.81
CA ASP A 25 -2.32 3.72 -3.70
C ASP A 25 -3.44 4.79 -3.62
N LEU A 26 -3.81 5.16 -2.38
CA LEU A 26 -4.81 6.18 -2.13
C LEU A 26 -4.22 7.58 -2.22
N HIS A 27 -2.92 7.73 -1.98
CA HIS A 27 -2.18 8.98 -2.08
C HIS A 27 -2.87 10.15 -1.36
N LEU A 28 -3.37 9.90 -0.13
CA LEU A 28 -4.08 10.91 0.64
C LEU A 28 -3.24 12.16 0.83
N GLU A 29 -3.79 13.29 0.42
CA GLU A 29 -3.17 14.60 0.53
C GLU A 29 -4.22 15.71 0.71
N PRO A 30 -3.85 16.88 1.27
CA PRO A 30 -4.81 17.97 1.49
C PRO A 30 -5.44 18.52 0.21
N ALA A 31 -4.74 18.39 -0.93
CA ALA A 31 -5.22 18.89 -2.22
C ALA A 31 -6.33 18.02 -2.83
N GLN A 32 -6.50 16.78 -2.36
CA GLN A 32 -7.48 15.81 -2.89
C GLN A 32 -8.51 15.39 -1.81
N PRO A 33 -9.36 16.28 -1.33
CA PRO A 33 -10.34 15.96 -0.28
C PRO A 33 -11.40 14.95 -0.73
N SER A 34 -11.67 14.83 -2.03
CA SER A 34 -12.55 13.83 -2.65
C SER A 34 -12.12 12.41 -2.32
N THR A 35 -10.81 12.10 -2.40
CA THR A 35 -10.26 10.78 -2.06
C THR A 35 -10.41 10.49 -0.57
N VAL A 36 -10.15 11.45 0.31
CA VAL A 36 -10.39 11.31 1.76
C VAL A 36 -11.84 11.02 2.07
N GLN A 37 -12.77 11.72 1.41
CA GLN A 37 -14.20 11.51 1.59
C GLN A 37 -14.65 10.14 1.09
N ALA A 38 -14.13 9.67 -0.05
CA ALA A 38 -14.41 8.36 -0.57
C ALA A 38 -13.90 7.24 0.37
N LEU A 39 -12.69 7.39 0.92
CA LEU A 39 -12.16 6.47 1.94
C LEU A 39 -13.07 6.43 3.17
N ARG A 40 -13.51 7.59 3.68
CA ARG A 40 -14.42 7.67 4.82
C ARG A 40 -15.72 6.91 4.55
N GLN A 41 -16.34 7.14 3.40
CA GLN A 41 -17.58 6.48 2.99
C GLN A 41 -17.39 4.97 2.88
N TYR A 42 -16.32 4.54 2.22
CA TYR A 42 -15.99 3.13 2.07
C TYR A 42 -15.79 2.45 3.43
N LEU A 43 -14.94 3.00 4.30
CA LEU A 43 -14.68 2.43 5.63
C LEU A 43 -15.94 2.38 6.53
N HIS A 44 -16.88 3.31 6.33
CA HIS A 44 -18.16 3.30 7.04
C HIS A 44 -19.10 2.22 6.53
N SER A 45 -19.12 1.93 5.24
CA SER A 45 -20.14 1.10 4.59
C SER A 45 -19.69 -0.31 4.21
N THR A 46 -18.38 -0.58 4.13
CA THR A 46 -17.92 -1.91 3.73
C THR A 46 -18.39 -3.00 4.68
N PRO A 47 -18.89 -4.14 4.18
CA PRO A 47 -19.25 -5.30 4.97
C PRO A 47 -18.03 -6.20 5.30
N ALA A 48 -16.82 -5.82 4.89
CA ALA A 48 -15.64 -6.65 5.10
C ALA A 48 -15.33 -6.87 6.58
N ASP A 49 -14.91 -8.07 6.93
CA ASP A 49 -14.45 -8.42 8.28
C ASP A 49 -13.09 -7.82 8.61
N ALA A 50 -12.27 -7.56 7.58
CA ALA A 50 -10.98 -6.88 7.70
C ALA A 50 -10.64 -6.10 6.43
N VAL A 51 -9.82 -5.04 6.56
CA VAL A 51 -9.31 -4.25 5.43
C VAL A 51 -7.79 -4.18 5.49
N PHE A 52 -7.14 -4.44 4.37
CA PHE A 52 -5.69 -4.35 4.19
C PHE A 52 -5.35 -3.17 3.30
N LEU A 53 -4.54 -2.25 3.83
CA LEU A 53 -4.02 -1.07 3.17
C LEU A 53 -2.60 -1.42 2.68
N LEU A 54 -2.46 -1.78 1.40
CA LEU A 54 -1.21 -2.32 0.86
C LEU A 54 -0.26 -1.25 0.30
N GLY A 55 0.01 -0.23 1.11
CA GLY A 55 0.98 0.83 0.82
C GLY A 55 0.43 2.03 0.06
N ASP A 56 1.23 3.10 0.07
CA ASP A 56 0.90 4.38 -0.55
C ASP A 56 -0.49 4.91 -0.14
N LEU A 57 -0.79 4.75 1.17
CA LEU A 57 -1.98 5.33 1.78
C LEU A 57 -1.90 6.86 1.77
N PHE A 58 -0.71 7.42 2.05
CA PHE A 58 -0.43 8.84 1.99
C PHE A 58 0.47 9.17 0.80
N GLU A 59 0.25 10.34 0.20
CA GLU A 59 1.10 10.82 -0.88
C GLU A 59 2.55 11.06 -0.42
N VAL A 60 2.71 11.57 0.79
CA VAL A 60 4.01 11.73 1.45
C VAL A 60 3.82 11.58 2.96
N TRP A 61 4.57 10.68 3.59
CA TRP A 61 4.65 10.59 5.03
C TRP A 61 6.08 10.92 5.48
N VAL A 62 6.21 11.94 6.33
CA VAL A 62 7.53 12.47 6.72
C VAL A 62 7.92 12.15 8.16
N GLY A 63 7.10 11.40 8.87
CA GLY A 63 7.31 10.96 10.24
C GLY A 63 6.06 11.11 11.10
N ASP A 64 5.95 10.29 12.14
CA ASP A 64 4.75 10.19 12.97
C ASP A 64 4.49 11.43 13.83
N ASP A 65 5.50 12.26 14.09
CA ASP A 65 5.35 13.54 14.81
C ASP A 65 4.49 14.56 14.05
N ALA A 66 4.28 14.36 12.75
CA ALA A 66 3.31 15.15 11.98
C ALA A 66 1.86 14.96 12.47
N ILE A 67 1.54 13.82 13.10
CA ILE A 67 0.20 13.53 13.65
C ILE A 67 -0.13 14.50 14.78
N ASP A 68 0.87 14.84 15.59
CA ASP A 68 0.70 15.61 16.82
C ASP A 68 0.62 17.14 16.59
N GLU A 69 0.88 17.62 15.37
CA GLU A 69 0.70 19.04 15.06
C GLU A 69 -0.79 19.43 15.08
N PRO A 70 -1.16 20.49 15.80
CA PRO A 70 -2.55 20.93 15.85
C PRO A 70 -3.14 21.20 14.46
N GLY A 71 -4.23 20.52 14.12
CA GLY A 71 -4.92 20.68 12.84
C GLY A 71 -4.20 20.05 11.64
N SER A 72 -3.23 19.15 11.88
CA SER A 72 -2.52 18.46 10.80
C SER A 72 -3.44 17.56 9.98
N PHE A 73 -3.14 17.46 8.71
CA PHE A 73 -3.83 16.55 7.80
C PHE A 73 -3.60 15.09 8.21
N GLU A 74 -2.37 14.76 8.58
CA GLU A 74 -1.96 13.45 9.04
C GLU A 74 -2.75 13.04 10.30
N GLY A 75 -2.92 13.98 11.27
CA GLY A 75 -3.73 13.76 12.47
C GLY A 75 -5.21 13.51 12.15
N ALA A 76 -5.79 14.29 11.23
CA ALA A 76 -7.18 14.10 10.80
C ALA A 76 -7.40 12.75 10.11
N CYS A 77 -6.47 12.32 9.25
CA CYS A 77 -6.52 11.00 8.61
C CYS A 77 -6.35 9.87 9.63
N CYS A 78 -5.41 10.00 10.57
CA CYS A 78 -5.24 9.00 11.64
C CYS A 78 -6.48 8.87 12.51
N ALA A 79 -7.16 9.98 12.85
CA ALA A 79 -8.42 9.94 13.59
C ALA A 79 -9.54 9.21 12.83
N LEU A 80 -9.66 9.45 11.51
CA LEU A 80 -10.58 8.71 10.64
C LEU A 80 -10.30 7.20 10.66
N LEU A 81 -9.04 6.81 10.51
CA LEU A 81 -8.61 5.42 10.51
C LEU A 81 -8.85 4.76 11.89
N ALA A 82 -8.50 5.45 12.99
CA ALA A 82 -8.77 4.99 14.35
C ALA A 82 -10.27 4.74 14.59
N GLN A 83 -11.14 5.62 14.08
CA GLN A 83 -12.59 5.40 14.16
C GLN A 83 -13.01 4.14 13.42
N ALA A 84 -12.43 3.86 12.26
CA ALA A 84 -12.76 2.67 11.47
C ALA A 84 -12.34 1.35 12.16
N THR A 85 -11.24 1.37 12.95
CA THR A 85 -10.78 0.17 13.68
C THR A 85 -11.74 -0.31 14.77
N HIS A 86 -12.66 0.55 15.24
CA HIS A 86 -13.72 0.12 16.19
C HIS A 86 -14.72 -0.85 15.55
N ALA A 87 -14.91 -0.79 14.25
CA ALA A 87 -15.86 -1.65 13.53
C ALA A 87 -15.22 -2.95 13.03
N ARG A 88 -13.94 -2.89 12.62
CA ARG A 88 -13.20 -4.03 12.06
C ARG A 88 -11.70 -3.79 12.14
N PRO A 89 -10.86 -4.85 12.18
CA PRO A 89 -9.42 -4.70 12.10
C PRO A 89 -9.01 -4.15 10.73
N LEU A 90 -8.10 -3.17 10.78
CA LEU A 90 -7.37 -2.66 9.64
C LEU A 90 -5.91 -3.08 9.79
N TYR A 91 -5.25 -3.33 8.66
CA TYR A 91 -3.82 -3.63 8.58
C TYR A 91 -3.18 -2.69 7.57
N PHE A 92 -1.98 -2.21 7.86
CA PHE A 92 -1.24 -1.34 6.96
C PHE A 92 0.09 -1.98 6.57
N MET A 93 0.50 -1.82 5.34
CA MET A 93 1.81 -2.18 4.80
C MET A 93 2.43 -0.93 4.18
N HIS A 94 3.73 -0.75 4.33
CA HIS A 94 4.41 0.39 3.75
C HIS A 94 4.42 0.34 2.22
N GLY A 95 4.12 1.48 1.60
CA GLY A 95 4.46 1.75 0.20
C GLY A 95 5.77 2.53 0.07
N ASN A 96 6.02 3.05 -1.12
CA ASN A 96 7.20 3.88 -1.40
C ASN A 96 7.01 5.36 -1.02
N ARG A 97 5.79 5.79 -0.72
CA ARG A 97 5.47 7.16 -0.31
C ARG A 97 5.38 7.31 1.21
N ASP A 98 5.05 6.25 1.91
CA ASP A 98 4.75 6.26 3.34
C ASP A 98 5.62 5.29 4.17
N PHE A 99 6.82 4.99 3.68
CA PHE A 99 7.79 4.09 4.33
C PHE A 99 8.32 4.58 5.68
N LEU A 100 8.08 5.83 6.05
CA LEU A 100 8.41 6.40 7.35
C LEU A 100 7.29 6.29 8.38
N VAL A 101 6.16 5.67 8.03
CA VAL A 101 5.12 5.32 9.00
C VAL A 101 5.73 4.38 10.06
N GLY A 102 5.60 4.76 11.31
CA GLY A 102 6.24 4.07 12.42
C GLY A 102 5.26 3.71 13.54
N LYS A 103 5.82 3.48 14.73
CA LYS A 103 5.05 3.09 15.93
C LYS A 103 4.07 4.17 16.41
N GLY A 104 4.31 5.43 16.07
CA GLY A 104 3.41 6.55 16.36
C GLY A 104 2.07 6.37 15.66
N PHE A 105 2.10 6.05 14.36
CA PHE A 105 0.91 5.74 13.60
C PHE A 105 0.09 4.59 14.25
N THR A 106 0.75 3.48 14.59
CA THR A 106 0.06 2.37 15.27
C THR A 106 -0.55 2.79 16.62
N ARG A 107 0.15 3.63 17.41
CA ARG A 107 -0.39 4.13 18.70
C ARG A 107 -1.63 5.00 18.50
N HIS A 108 -1.67 5.82 17.46
CA HIS A 108 -2.79 6.73 17.19
C HIS A 108 -3.98 6.03 16.53
N THR A 109 -3.74 5.05 15.69
CA THR A 109 -4.78 4.42 14.87
C THR A 109 -5.22 3.06 15.38
N GLY A 110 -4.39 2.35 16.15
CA GLY A 110 -4.60 0.94 16.49
C GLY A 110 -4.25 -0.01 15.33
N ILE A 111 -3.77 0.48 14.20
CA ILE A 111 -3.48 -0.32 13.00
C ILE A 111 -2.07 -0.88 13.09
N PRO A 112 -1.87 -2.21 13.08
CA PRO A 112 -0.55 -2.81 12.98
C PRO A 112 0.06 -2.59 11.59
N VAL A 113 1.39 -2.39 11.56
CA VAL A 113 2.16 -2.32 10.32
C VAL A 113 2.67 -3.71 10.00
N LEU A 114 2.30 -4.22 8.83
CA LEU A 114 2.74 -5.51 8.32
C LEU A 114 4.11 -5.41 7.64
N ALA A 115 4.86 -6.51 7.67
CA ALA A 115 6.05 -6.65 6.83
C ALA A 115 5.63 -6.72 5.34
N ASP A 116 6.53 -6.30 4.45
CA ASP A 116 6.40 -6.45 3.01
C ASP A 116 7.52 -7.38 2.51
N PRO A 117 7.17 -8.61 2.06
CA PRO A 117 5.84 -9.19 1.91
C PRO A 117 5.28 -9.88 3.17
N THR A 118 3.97 -10.10 3.21
CA THR A 118 3.26 -10.91 4.22
C THR A 118 2.41 -11.98 3.54
N VAL A 119 2.38 -13.18 4.10
CA VAL A 119 1.48 -14.27 3.65
C VAL A 119 0.21 -14.26 4.49
N LEU A 120 -0.94 -14.01 3.87
CA LEU A 120 -2.24 -14.16 4.48
C LEU A 120 -2.78 -15.56 4.24
N THR A 121 -3.11 -16.29 5.30
CA THR A 121 -3.89 -17.53 5.22
C THR A 121 -5.36 -17.22 5.46
N PHE A 122 -6.20 -17.38 4.42
CA PHE A 122 -7.65 -17.14 4.48
C PHE A 122 -8.40 -18.24 3.74
N ALA A 123 -9.48 -18.75 4.35
CA ALA A 123 -10.32 -19.85 3.80
C ALA A 123 -9.49 -21.07 3.35
N GLY A 124 -8.44 -21.43 4.09
CA GLY A 124 -7.56 -22.57 3.78
C GLY A 124 -6.60 -22.36 2.61
N ARG A 125 -6.53 -21.14 2.06
CA ARG A 125 -5.61 -20.76 0.97
C ARG A 125 -4.61 -19.73 1.44
N ARG A 126 -3.44 -19.70 0.77
CA ARG A 126 -2.35 -18.76 1.05
C ARG A 126 -2.31 -17.69 -0.05
N TRP A 127 -2.27 -16.43 0.39
CA TRP A 127 -2.24 -15.24 -0.45
C TRP A 127 -1.00 -14.43 -0.10
N LEU A 128 -0.19 -14.09 -1.09
CA LEU A 128 0.98 -13.24 -0.88
C LEU A 128 0.57 -11.78 -1.03
N LEU A 129 0.80 -10.98 0.01
CA LEU A 129 0.54 -9.56 0.04
C LEU A 129 1.86 -8.80 -0.06
N SER A 130 1.91 -7.79 -0.92
CA SER A 130 3.05 -6.88 -1.07
C SER A 130 2.55 -5.53 -1.53
N HIS A 131 3.30 -4.46 -1.29
CA HIS A 131 3.04 -3.22 -2.02
C HIS A 131 3.37 -3.39 -3.51
N GLY A 132 4.43 -4.13 -3.83
CA GLY A 132 4.82 -4.46 -5.21
C GLY A 132 6.09 -3.76 -5.69
N ASP A 133 6.46 -2.67 -5.08
CA ASP A 133 7.63 -1.85 -5.46
C ASP A 133 8.95 -2.62 -5.45
N ALA A 134 9.08 -3.60 -4.55
CA ALA A 134 10.26 -4.46 -4.45
C ALA A 134 10.47 -5.35 -5.68
N LEU A 135 9.41 -5.61 -6.44
CA LEU A 135 9.41 -6.49 -7.61
C LEU A 135 9.54 -5.73 -8.94
N CYS A 136 9.54 -4.41 -8.93
CA CYS A 136 9.73 -3.57 -10.13
C CYS A 136 11.23 -3.44 -10.46
N LEU A 137 11.87 -4.56 -10.84
CA LEU A 137 13.32 -4.70 -10.94
C LEU A 137 13.97 -3.88 -12.05
N ASN A 138 13.20 -3.53 -13.08
CA ASN A 138 13.70 -2.75 -14.22
C ASN A 138 13.89 -1.25 -13.87
N ASP A 139 13.27 -0.75 -12.80
CA ASP A 139 13.56 0.58 -12.26
C ASP A 139 14.77 0.52 -11.31
N VAL A 140 15.95 0.41 -11.89
CA VAL A 140 17.20 0.23 -11.15
C VAL A 140 17.49 1.40 -10.22
N GLU A 141 17.15 2.63 -10.61
CA GLU A 141 17.38 3.83 -9.79
C GLU A 141 16.46 3.82 -8.57
N TYR A 142 15.19 3.49 -8.78
CA TYR A 142 14.25 3.33 -7.68
C TYR A 142 14.69 2.20 -6.73
N GLN A 143 15.12 1.04 -7.24
CA GLN A 143 15.58 -0.07 -6.40
C GLN A 143 16.79 0.34 -5.52
N ARG A 144 17.71 1.15 -6.02
CA ARG A 144 18.81 1.72 -5.23
C ARG A 144 18.30 2.66 -4.14
N PHE A 145 17.37 3.53 -4.48
CA PHE A 145 16.72 4.41 -3.50
C PHE A 145 15.94 3.61 -2.46
N ARG A 146 15.21 2.58 -2.85
CA ARG A 146 14.46 1.70 -1.96
C ARG A 146 15.36 1.07 -0.88
N ILE A 147 16.51 0.55 -1.26
CA ILE A 147 17.50 -0.02 -0.31
C ILE A 147 17.93 1.05 0.72
N LEU A 148 18.20 2.27 0.28
CA LEU A 148 18.55 3.38 1.16
C LEU A 148 17.37 3.76 2.06
N ALA A 149 16.19 3.97 1.48
CA ALA A 149 14.98 4.42 2.18
C ALA A 149 14.49 3.41 3.24
N ARG A 150 14.76 2.12 3.04
CA ARG A 150 14.43 1.05 4.01
C ARG A 150 15.55 0.81 5.03
N ASN A 151 16.68 1.54 4.96
CA ASN A 151 17.75 1.42 5.94
C ASN A 151 17.38 2.14 7.25
N PRO A 152 17.35 1.44 8.41
CA PRO A 152 16.91 2.03 9.68
C PRO A 152 17.80 3.19 10.15
N GLN A 153 19.11 3.14 9.86
CA GLN A 153 20.04 4.22 10.25
C GLN A 153 19.77 5.49 9.43
N TRP A 154 19.52 5.34 8.12
CA TRP A 154 19.16 6.46 7.26
C TRP A 154 17.81 7.06 7.66
N GLN A 155 16.82 6.23 7.97
CA GLN A 155 15.52 6.69 8.47
C GLN A 155 15.68 7.47 9.80
N ALA A 156 16.47 6.95 10.73
CA ALA A 156 16.73 7.62 12.01
C ALA A 156 17.39 9.00 11.81
N GLN A 157 18.36 9.11 10.90
CA GLN A 157 19.01 10.39 10.56
C GLN A 157 18.01 11.37 9.91
N LEU A 158 17.14 10.90 9.04
CA LEU A 158 16.11 11.73 8.41
C LEU A 158 15.10 12.21 9.46
N LEU A 159 14.58 11.32 10.29
CA LEU A 159 13.60 11.64 11.33
C LEU A 159 14.15 12.54 12.44
N ALA A 160 15.48 12.61 12.63
CA ALA A 160 16.11 13.56 13.57
C ALA A 160 16.08 15.01 13.06
N ARG A 161 15.76 15.26 11.79
CA ARG A 161 15.63 16.62 11.25
C ARG A 161 14.31 17.26 11.68
N PRO A 162 14.23 18.60 11.74
CA PRO A 162 12.99 19.32 11.98
C PRO A 162 11.90 18.92 10.96
N LEU A 163 10.65 18.84 11.42
CA LEU A 163 9.52 18.40 10.59
C LEU A 163 9.34 19.24 9.30
N HIS A 164 9.54 20.57 9.42
CA HIS A 164 9.43 21.47 8.27
C HIS A 164 10.47 21.19 7.16
N GLU A 165 11.70 20.78 7.54
CA GLU A 165 12.74 20.39 6.59
C GLU A 165 12.36 19.08 5.89
N ARG A 166 11.87 18.09 6.66
CA ARG A 166 11.42 16.81 6.11
C ARG A 166 10.25 16.99 5.14
N ARG A 167 9.31 17.88 5.46
CA ARG A 167 8.22 18.25 4.54
C ARG A 167 8.73 18.91 3.26
N ALA A 168 9.72 19.80 3.36
CA ALA A 168 10.33 20.42 2.19
C ALA A 168 11.03 19.37 1.30
N GLN A 169 11.79 18.46 1.91
CA GLN A 169 12.46 17.37 1.21
C GLN A 169 11.47 16.40 0.55
N GLY A 170 10.38 16.02 1.24
CA GLY A 170 9.32 15.17 0.68
C GLY A 170 8.66 15.81 -0.54
N ARG A 171 8.34 17.12 -0.49
CA ARG A 171 7.79 17.85 -1.64
C ARG A 171 8.76 17.88 -2.82
N SER A 172 10.06 18.13 -2.57
CA SER A 172 11.08 18.15 -3.63
C SER A 172 11.19 16.79 -4.32
N ALA A 173 11.29 15.71 -3.55
CA ALA A 173 11.36 14.35 -4.08
C ALA A 173 10.12 13.98 -4.91
N ARG A 174 8.93 14.44 -4.49
CA ARG A 174 7.70 14.27 -5.26
C ARG A 174 7.77 15.01 -6.60
N SER A 175 8.09 16.31 -6.57
CA SER A 175 8.18 17.12 -7.79
C SER A 175 9.19 16.57 -8.80
N GLU A 176 10.32 16.05 -8.33
CA GLU A 176 11.31 15.39 -9.18
C GLU A 176 10.77 14.09 -9.81
N SER A 177 10.04 13.28 -9.02
CA SER A 177 9.41 12.06 -9.52
C SER A 177 8.35 12.36 -10.58
N GLU A 178 7.52 13.38 -10.36
CA GLU A 178 6.51 13.82 -11.32
C GLU A 178 7.14 14.38 -12.62
N ALA A 179 8.18 15.20 -12.49
CA ALA A 179 8.91 15.74 -13.63
C ALA A 179 9.51 14.64 -14.51
N ARG A 180 10.09 13.60 -13.90
CA ARG A 180 10.61 12.42 -14.63
C ARG A 180 9.50 11.66 -15.36
N LYS A 181 8.33 11.49 -14.74
CA LYS A 181 7.17 10.87 -15.39
C LYS A 181 6.70 11.65 -16.60
N GLN A 182 6.64 12.99 -16.50
CA GLN A 182 6.22 13.87 -17.59
C GLN A 182 7.24 13.95 -18.73
N ALA A 183 8.53 13.86 -18.41
CA ALA A 183 9.60 13.85 -19.43
C ALA A 183 9.67 12.54 -20.23
N GLY A 184 8.90 11.50 -19.84
CA GLY A 184 8.97 10.18 -20.46
C GLY A 184 10.22 9.38 -20.10
N ASP A 185 11.05 9.90 -19.19
CA ASP A 185 12.27 9.26 -18.70
C ASP A 185 11.98 8.20 -17.61
N ALA A 186 10.75 8.19 -17.08
CA ALA A 186 10.35 7.17 -16.13
C ALA A 186 10.09 5.85 -16.88
N VAL A 187 10.98 4.89 -16.70
CA VAL A 187 10.68 3.50 -17.06
C VAL A 187 9.54 3.05 -16.13
N TYR A 188 8.34 2.96 -16.68
CA TYR A 188 7.21 2.34 -15.95
C TYR A 188 7.54 0.85 -15.84
N ALA A 189 8.29 0.51 -14.80
CA ALA A 189 8.65 -0.88 -14.55
C ALA A 189 7.45 -1.58 -13.92
N ASP A 190 6.86 -2.52 -14.63
CA ASP A 190 5.91 -3.46 -14.04
C ASP A 190 6.64 -4.49 -13.16
N VAL A 191 5.89 -5.22 -12.37
CA VAL A 191 6.40 -6.31 -11.54
C VAL A 191 7.07 -7.37 -12.41
N ASP A 192 8.32 -7.73 -12.07
CA ASP A 192 9.07 -8.80 -12.73
C ASP A 192 8.38 -10.15 -12.48
N SER A 193 7.83 -10.73 -13.53
CA SER A 193 7.05 -11.97 -13.44
C SER A 193 7.87 -13.17 -12.93
N PRO A 194 9.12 -13.40 -13.37
CA PRO A 194 9.98 -14.43 -12.79
C PRO A 194 10.17 -14.28 -11.29
N ALA A 195 10.50 -13.08 -10.80
CA ALA A 195 10.68 -12.82 -9.37
C ALA A 195 9.38 -13.00 -8.57
N ALA A 196 8.24 -12.57 -9.12
CA ALA A 196 6.93 -12.79 -8.50
C ALA A 196 6.60 -14.29 -8.37
N ILE A 197 6.93 -15.10 -9.39
CA ILE A 197 6.77 -16.55 -9.34
C ILE A 197 7.66 -17.19 -8.26
N GLU A 198 8.89 -16.73 -8.12
CA GLU A 198 9.80 -17.21 -7.07
C GLU A 198 9.24 -16.89 -5.67
N TRP A 199 8.74 -15.65 -5.46
CA TRP A 199 8.12 -15.27 -4.20
C TRP A 199 6.87 -16.10 -3.90
N LEU A 200 6.00 -16.30 -4.88
CA LEU A 200 4.79 -17.12 -4.73
C LEU A 200 5.11 -18.56 -4.34
N ARG A 201 6.12 -19.17 -4.99
CA ARG A 201 6.57 -20.53 -4.68
C ARG A 201 7.14 -20.63 -3.27
N ALA A 202 7.98 -19.68 -2.87
CA ALA A 202 8.56 -19.62 -1.53
C ALA A 202 7.49 -19.44 -0.45
N ALA A 203 6.47 -18.62 -0.74
CA ALA A 203 5.31 -18.40 0.13
C ALA A 203 4.37 -19.61 0.18
N GLY A 204 4.43 -20.55 -0.74
CA GLY A 204 3.40 -21.57 -0.96
C GLY A 204 2.03 -20.92 -1.28
N ALA A 205 2.03 -19.74 -1.90
CA ALA A 205 0.83 -18.98 -2.21
C ALA A 205 0.42 -19.14 -3.68
N GLN A 206 -0.88 -19.05 -3.97
CA GLN A 206 -1.43 -19.18 -5.32
C GLN A 206 -1.54 -17.83 -6.04
N ALA A 207 -1.60 -16.74 -5.30
CA ALA A 207 -1.76 -15.41 -5.87
C ALA A 207 -0.99 -14.36 -5.08
N LEU A 208 -0.43 -13.38 -5.80
CA LEU A 208 0.13 -12.14 -5.31
C LEU A 208 -0.92 -11.03 -5.47
N ILE A 209 -1.19 -10.31 -4.38
CA ILE A 209 -2.05 -9.11 -4.36
C ILE A 209 -1.14 -7.93 -4.06
N HIS A 210 -1.14 -6.90 -4.94
CA HIS A 210 -0.25 -5.75 -4.78
C HIS A 210 -0.81 -4.48 -5.43
N GLY A 211 -0.21 -3.34 -5.09
CA GLY A 211 -0.46 -2.01 -5.65
C GLY A 211 0.67 -1.49 -6.54
N HIS A 212 1.11 -0.27 -6.28
CA HIS A 212 2.29 0.41 -6.80
C HIS A 212 2.29 0.76 -8.29
N THR A 213 1.94 -0.18 -9.16
CA THR A 213 2.06 0.02 -10.63
C THR A 213 0.92 0.85 -11.23
N HIS A 214 -0.18 1.06 -10.49
CA HIS A 214 -1.40 1.75 -10.95
C HIS A 214 -1.96 1.20 -12.28
N LEU A 215 -1.75 -0.11 -12.51
CA LEU A 215 -2.22 -0.84 -13.70
C LEU A 215 -3.17 -1.96 -13.28
N PRO A 216 -4.38 -1.64 -12.78
CA PRO A 216 -5.29 -2.63 -12.21
C PRO A 216 -5.65 -3.71 -13.24
N ALA A 217 -5.23 -4.93 -12.97
CA ALA A 217 -5.43 -6.08 -13.84
C ALA A 217 -5.26 -7.41 -13.07
N ASP A 218 -5.68 -8.49 -13.69
CA ASP A 218 -5.47 -9.86 -13.23
C ASP A 218 -4.59 -10.59 -14.25
N HIS A 219 -3.46 -11.12 -13.79
CA HIS A 219 -2.48 -11.77 -14.63
C HIS A 219 -2.29 -13.23 -14.23
N VAL A 220 -2.27 -14.12 -15.21
CA VAL A 220 -1.81 -15.50 -15.02
C VAL A 220 -0.30 -15.51 -15.24
N LEU A 221 0.48 -15.83 -14.20
CA LEU A 221 1.94 -15.86 -14.26
C LEU A 221 2.47 -17.24 -14.71
N ALA A 222 1.82 -18.31 -14.21
CA ALA A 222 2.10 -19.69 -14.53
C ALA A 222 0.87 -20.55 -14.16
N PRO A 223 0.81 -21.84 -14.55
CA PRO A 223 -0.27 -22.71 -14.11
C PRO A 223 -0.45 -22.71 -12.59
N GLY A 224 -1.62 -22.26 -12.12
CA GLY A 224 -1.96 -22.15 -10.69
C GLY A 224 -1.33 -20.97 -9.96
N LEU A 225 -0.63 -20.05 -10.63
CA LEU A 225 -0.06 -18.84 -10.05
C LEU A 225 -0.59 -17.59 -10.73
N ALA A 226 -1.12 -16.65 -9.94
CA ALA A 226 -1.71 -15.42 -10.42
C ALA A 226 -1.12 -14.17 -9.73
N ARG A 227 -1.35 -13.01 -10.34
CA ARG A 227 -1.04 -11.69 -9.80
C ARG A 227 -2.25 -10.78 -10.00
N HIS A 228 -2.64 -10.10 -8.94
CA HIS A 228 -3.76 -9.16 -8.93
C HIS A 228 -3.23 -7.77 -8.53
N VAL A 229 -3.33 -6.82 -9.46
CA VAL A 229 -2.94 -5.43 -9.24
C VAL A 229 -4.14 -4.64 -8.72
N LEU A 230 -3.97 -3.95 -7.60
CA LEU A 230 -5.02 -3.12 -7.02
C LEU A 230 -5.27 -1.85 -7.83
N THR A 231 -6.45 -1.28 -7.67
CA THR A 231 -6.81 0.00 -8.28
C THR A 231 -6.26 1.14 -7.43
N ASP A 232 -5.54 2.07 -8.05
CA ASP A 232 -5.19 3.36 -7.44
C ASP A 232 -6.45 4.24 -7.27
N TRP A 233 -6.42 5.12 -6.26
CA TRP A 233 -7.55 6.01 -6.00
C TRP A 233 -7.22 7.43 -6.45
N ASP A 234 -7.94 7.89 -7.46
CA ASP A 234 -7.85 9.25 -7.98
C ASP A 234 -9.26 9.69 -8.40
N LEU A 235 -9.95 10.37 -7.48
CA LEU A 235 -11.34 10.80 -7.67
C LEU A 235 -11.45 12.05 -8.54
N ASP A 236 -10.34 12.75 -8.75
CA ASP A 236 -10.26 13.96 -9.57
C ASP A 236 -9.83 13.64 -11.03
N ALA A 237 -9.41 12.40 -11.28
CA ALA A 237 -9.13 11.93 -12.64
C ALA A 237 -10.39 11.84 -13.52
N HIS A 238 -10.18 11.80 -14.82
CA HIS A 238 -11.26 11.61 -15.81
C HIS A 238 -10.95 10.42 -16.73
N PRO A 239 -11.61 9.27 -16.56
CA PRO A 239 -12.64 8.96 -15.54
C PRO A 239 -12.05 8.85 -14.11
N PRO A 240 -12.86 9.10 -13.07
CA PRO A 240 -12.42 8.92 -11.69
C PRO A 240 -12.13 7.44 -11.40
N ARG A 241 -11.13 7.19 -10.53
CA ARG A 241 -10.73 5.83 -10.16
C ARG A 241 -10.80 5.66 -8.65
N ALA A 242 -11.46 4.60 -8.20
CA ALA A 242 -11.36 4.03 -6.86
C ALA A 242 -11.94 2.62 -6.91
N GLY A 243 -11.31 1.67 -6.23
CA GLY A 243 -11.77 0.30 -6.23
C GLY A 243 -11.22 -0.51 -5.07
N VAL A 244 -11.87 -1.61 -4.83
CA VAL A 244 -11.55 -2.59 -3.80
C VAL A 244 -11.38 -3.95 -4.47
N LEU A 245 -10.38 -4.70 -4.06
CA LEU A 245 -10.29 -6.12 -4.36
C LEU A 245 -10.80 -6.88 -3.14
N ARG A 246 -11.94 -7.55 -3.29
CA ARG A 246 -12.59 -8.31 -2.22
C ARG A 246 -12.30 -9.79 -2.34
N LEU A 247 -11.89 -10.40 -1.25
CA LEU A 247 -11.63 -11.82 -1.14
C LEU A 247 -12.71 -12.48 -0.27
N THR A 248 -13.31 -13.54 -0.80
CA THR A 248 -14.22 -14.45 -0.07
C THR A 248 -13.75 -15.90 -0.25
N ALA A 249 -14.47 -16.86 0.33
CA ALA A 249 -14.18 -18.28 0.11
C ALA A 249 -14.31 -18.69 -1.37
N GLU A 250 -15.16 -18.01 -2.13
CA GLU A 250 -15.42 -18.23 -3.55
C GLU A 250 -14.30 -17.68 -4.44
N GLY A 251 -13.54 -16.68 -3.95
CA GLY A 251 -12.43 -16.08 -4.68
C GLY A 251 -12.37 -14.57 -4.58
N LEU A 252 -11.66 -13.96 -5.52
CA LEU A 252 -11.46 -12.52 -5.62
C LEU A 252 -12.50 -11.86 -6.55
N GLN A 253 -12.97 -10.68 -6.14
CA GLN A 253 -13.86 -9.84 -6.90
C GLN A 253 -13.39 -8.38 -6.87
N ARG A 254 -13.33 -7.71 -8.03
CA ARG A 254 -13.10 -6.27 -8.14
C ARG A 254 -14.41 -5.52 -7.96
N LEU A 255 -14.41 -4.56 -7.06
CA LEU A 255 -15.55 -3.70 -6.73
C LEU A 255 -15.18 -2.25 -7.04
N PRO A 256 -15.67 -1.66 -8.15
CA PRO A 256 -15.51 -0.23 -8.36
C PRO A 256 -16.32 0.53 -7.32
N LEU A 257 -15.73 1.61 -6.78
CA LEU A 257 -16.41 2.51 -5.83
C LEU A 257 -16.94 3.78 -6.49
N VAL A 258 -16.62 3.97 -7.76
CA VAL A 258 -17.11 5.06 -8.60
C VAL A 258 -17.94 4.47 -9.74
N PRO A 259 -18.95 5.18 -10.26
CA PRO A 259 -19.69 4.72 -11.44
C PRO A 259 -18.74 4.52 -12.62
N THR A 260 -18.84 3.38 -13.30
CA THR A 260 -18.13 3.08 -14.54
C THR A 260 -18.75 3.81 -15.73
#